data_6dc95e882d6577875b3c5440de884e68
#
_entry.id   6dc95e882d6577875b3c5440de884e68
#
_cell.length_a   1.000
_cell.length_b   1.000
_cell.length_c   1.000
_cell.angle_alpha   90.00
_cell.angle_beta   90.00
_cell.angle_gamma   90.00
#
_symmetry.space_group_name_H-M   'P 1'
#
loop_
_entity.id
_entity.type
_entity.pdbx_description
1 polymer ?
#
loop_
_entity_poly.entity_id
_entity_poly.type
_entity_poly.pdbx_seq_one_letter_code
_entity_poly.pdbx_strand_id
1 'polypeptide(L)'
;GSQVMHMVTVIIVGLAMGTTITIARSVGARDKAAVSRSIGNTVTLFLGVSVALAAVMVALLPHLVAIMSTPEEAVAGTHDYLYYCALGIPLIAAYNIIAAIFRGLGDTRSPMYFIAVACVLNIVLDYVFLGAVGMGPEGAAIATVIAQGVSVVISLFYIRRGSAGISVARSDFRPDHAMLHAILRIGVPIALQDGFIQISFLVITVIANMRGLTDAAAVGIVEKVISFLFLVPSSMLSTVSALGAQNVGAGAHDRVRQTLRYALGIAVGFGVFVSILMQFAAEDVLALFTSDMAVVASGADYFHGY
;
A
#
# COMPACT_ATOMS: atom_id res chain seq x y z
N GLY A 1 -15.55 7.41 -1.64
CA GLY A 1 -14.42 8.10 -0.99
C GLY A 1 -13.21 7.16 -0.81
N SER A 2 -13.37 6.01 -0.15
CA SER A 2 -12.27 5.07 0.18
C SER A 2 -11.49 4.55 -1.04
N GLN A 3 -12.15 4.29 -2.15
CA GLN A 3 -11.52 3.82 -3.40
C GLN A 3 -10.47 4.81 -3.94
N VAL A 4 -10.79 6.11 -3.90
CA VAL A 4 -9.87 7.17 -4.34
C VAL A 4 -8.64 7.21 -3.44
N MET A 5 -8.84 7.13 -2.12
CA MET A 5 -7.72 7.10 -1.17
C MET A 5 -6.89 5.83 -1.28
N HIS A 6 -7.53 4.69 -1.56
CA HIS A 6 -6.81 3.45 -1.84
C HIS A 6 -5.89 3.60 -3.06
N MET A 7 -6.39 4.16 -4.16
CA MET A 7 -5.61 4.43 -5.36
C MET A 7 -4.41 5.36 -5.09
N VAL A 8 -4.63 6.45 -4.32
CA VAL A 8 -3.55 7.35 -3.89
C VAL A 8 -2.49 6.62 -3.08
N THR A 9 -2.91 5.77 -2.13
CA THR A 9 -2.00 5.00 -1.29
C THR A 9 -1.19 3.99 -2.12
N VAL A 10 -1.82 3.30 -3.05
CA VAL A 10 -1.16 2.33 -3.95
C VAL A 10 -0.07 3.02 -4.79
N ILE A 11 -0.34 4.22 -5.32
CA ILE A 11 0.66 5.01 -6.06
C ILE A 11 1.85 5.37 -5.15
N ILE A 12 1.58 5.83 -3.91
CA ILE A 12 2.63 6.16 -2.94
C ILE A 12 3.48 4.92 -2.61
N VAL A 13 2.86 3.77 -2.38
CA VAL A 13 3.54 2.51 -2.07
C VAL A 13 4.39 2.04 -3.26
N GLY A 14 3.85 2.09 -4.47
CA GLY A 14 4.59 1.75 -5.69
C GLY A 14 5.83 2.63 -5.88
N LEU A 15 5.68 3.95 -5.72
CA LEU A 15 6.82 4.88 -5.75
C LEU A 15 7.83 4.58 -4.63
N ALA A 16 7.37 4.25 -3.43
CA ALA A 16 8.21 3.92 -2.28
C ALA A 16 9.03 2.63 -2.48
N MET A 17 8.59 1.71 -3.36
CA MET A 17 9.41 0.56 -3.77
C MET A 17 10.72 0.98 -4.45
N GLY A 18 10.70 2.05 -5.24
CA GLY A 18 11.92 2.63 -5.81
C GLY A 18 12.94 3.01 -4.74
N THR A 19 12.46 3.59 -3.64
CA THR A 19 13.29 3.90 -2.46
C THR A 19 13.87 2.64 -1.82
N THR A 20 13.03 1.64 -1.54
CA THR A 20 13.45 0.37 -0.94
C THR A 20 14.58 -0.26 -1.76
N ILE A 21 14.42 -0.36 -3.07
CA ILE A 21 15.40 -0.98 -3.98
C ILE A 21 16.71 -0.18 -4.04
N THR A 22 16.60 1.16 -4.13
CA THR A 22 17.79 2.03 -4.22
C THR A 22 18.61 1.98 -2.93
N ILE A 23 17.95 2.05 -1.77
CA ILE A 23 18.62 1.93 -0.46
C ILE A 23 19.22 0.53 -0.29
N ALA A 24 18.44 -0.52 -0.58
CA ALA A 24 18.90 -1.91 -0.47
C ALA A 24 20.16 -2.17 -1.30
N ARG A 25 20.22 -1.65 -2.53
CA ARG A 25 21.39 -1.75 -3.39
C ARG A 25 22.60 -1.05 -2.78
N SER A 26 22.44 0.15 -2.23
CA SER A 26 23.52 0.91 -1.58
C SER A 26 24.01 0.21 -0.29
N VAL A 27 23.09 -0.39 0.46
CA VAL A 27 23.43 -1.22 1.64
C VAL A 27 24.25 -2.44 1.22
N GLY A 28 23.84 -3.13 0.16
CA GLY A 28 24.60 -4.27 -0.39
C GLY A 28 26.00 -3.89 -0.85
N ALA A 29 26.15 -2.73 -1.48
CA ALA A 29 27.43 -2.17 -1.88
C ALA A 29 28.28 -1.65 -0.70
N ARG A 30 27.77 -1.66 0.54
CA ARG A 30 28.37 -1.10 1.75
C ARG A 30 28.74 0.40 1.62
N ASP A 31 28.06 1.13 0.74
CA ASP A 31 28.24 2.57 0.54
C ASP A 31 27.31 3.35 1.48
N LYS A 32 27.81 3.65 2.68
CA LYS A 32 27.06 4.39 3.70
C LYS A 32 26.69 5.81 3.24
N ALA A 33 27.54 6.45 2.42
CA ALA A 33 27.26 7.78 1.91
C ALA A 33 26.11 7.76 0.89
N ALA A 34 26.06 6.73 0.02
CA ALA A 34 24.94 6.54 -0.89
C ALA A 34 23.65 6.18 -0.14
N VAL A 35 23.73 5.39 0.95
CA VAL A 35 22.57 5.10 1.80
C VAL A 35 21.99 6.40 2.39
N SER A 36 22.82 7.23 3.02
CA SER A 36 22.40 8.50 3.63
C SER A 36 21.79 9.44 2.60
N ARG A 37 22.43 9.60 1.44
CA ARG A 37 21.91 10.41 0.33
C ARG A 37 20.58 9.86 -0.22
N SER A 38 20.45 8.54 -0.36
CA SER A 38 19.19 7.92 -0.80
C SER A 38 18.05 8.23 0.18
N ILE A 39 18.29 8.14 1.48
CA ILE A 39 17.31 8.45 2.51
C ILE A 39 16.93 9.92 2.46
N GLY A 40 17.89 10.84 2.43
CA GLY A 40 17.65 12.28 2.39
C GLY A 40 16.87 12.69 1.15
N ASN A 41 17.28 12.20 -0.03
CA ASN A 41 16.59 12.47 -1.30
C ASN A 41 15.18 11.88 -1.34
N THR A 42 14.98 10.70 -0.75
CA THR A 42 13.64 10.12 -0.60
C THR A 42 12.72 11.04 0.19
N VAL A 43 13.16 11.50 1.36
CA VAL A 43 12.36 12.40 2.20
C VAL A 43 12.01 13.68 1.44
N THR A 44 12.97 14.28 0.75
CA THR A 44 12.74 15.51 -0.03
C THR A 44 11.77 15.29 -1.18
N LEU A 45 11.94 14.20 -1.94
CA LEU A 45 11.07 13.84 -3.06
C LEU A 45 9.62 13.67 -2.61
N PHE A 46 9.43 12.83 -1.60
CA PHE A 46 8.09 12.47 -1.19
C PHE A 46 7.38 13.57 -0.40
N LEU A 47 8.13 14.41 0.33
CA LEU A 47 7.55 15.61 0.91
C LEU A 47 6.97 16.53 -0.19
N GLY A 48 7.73 16.75 -1.26
CA GLY A 48 7.26 17.53 -2.41
C GLY A 48 6.06 16.86 -3.11
N VAL A 49 6.17 15.57 -3.41
CA VAL A 49 5.10 14.80 -4.09
C VAL A 49 3.83 14.74 -3.23
N SER A 50 3.96 14.46 -1.92
CA SER A 50 2.80 14.35 -1.04
C SER A 50 2.07 15.66 -0.83
N VAL A 51 2.81 16.77 -0.69
CA VAL A 51 2.21 18.11 -0.58
C VAL A 51 1.53 18.50 -1.89
N ALA A 52 2.18 18.27 -3.03
CA ALA A 52 1.58 18.54 -4.35
C ALA A 52 0.32 17.68 -4.56
N LEU A 53 0.37 16.40 -4.22
CA LEU A 53 -0.77 15.50 -4.35
C LEU A 53 -1.92 15.90 -3.42
N ALA A 54 -1.63 16.29 -2.18
CA ALA A 54 -2.62 16.81 -1.25
C ALA A 54 -3.29 18.08 -1.80
N ALA A 55 -2.51 19.02 -2.32
CA ALA A 55 -3.02 20.26 -2.92
C ALA A 55 -3.91 19.98 -4.15
N VAL A 56 -3.47 19.07 -5.04
CA VAL A 56 -4.25 18.64 -6.21
C VAL A 56 -5.56 17.97 -5.78
N MET A 57 -5.50 17.07 -4.80
CA MET A 57 -6.69 16.38 -4.28
C MET A 57 -7.69 17.37 -3.69
N VAL A 58 -7.24 18.33 -2.88
CA VAL A 58 -8.12 19.37 -2.32
C VAL A 58 -8.71 20.26 -3.44
N ALA A 59 -7.91 20.66 -4.43
CA ALA A 59 -8.39 21.48 -5.54
C ALA A 59 -9.41 20.75 -6.44
N LEU A 60 -9.23 19.44 -6.65
CA LEU A 60 -10.12 18.63 -7.49
C LEU A 60 -11.30 18.01 -6.72
N LEU A 61 -11.39 18.21 -5.42
CA LEU A 61 -12.36 17.56 -4.54
C LEU A 61 -13.82 17.72 -5.01
N PRO A 62 -14.30 18.91 -5.39
CA PRO A 62 -15.67 19.07 -5.92
C PRO A 62 -15.92 18.27 -7.20
N HIS A 63 -14.92 18.21 -8.09
CA HIS A 63 -15.02 17.47 -9.34
C HIS A 63 -14.99 15.95 -9.10
N LEU A 64 -14.17 15.48 -8.16
CA LEU A 64 -14.10 14.08 -7.79
C LEU A 64 -15.43 13.56 -7.22
N VAL A 65 -16.05 14.33 -6.31
CA VAL A 65 -17.36 13.99 -5.74
C VAL A 65 -18.44 13.95 -6.82
N ALA A 66 -18.41 14.90 -7.78
CA ALA A 66 -19.35 14.93 -8.90
C ALA A 66 -19.19 13.75 -9.86
N ILE A 67 -17.94 13.39 -10.23
CA ILE A 67 -17.63 12.25 -11.13
C ILE A 67 -18.06 10.92 -10.50
N MET A 68 -17.98 10.81 -9.17
CA MET A 68 -18.35 9.59 -8.45
C MET A 68 -19.87 9.34 -8.42
N SER A 69 -20.67 10.24 -8.98
CA SER A 69 -22.16 10.14 -8.98
C SER A 69 -22.70 9.82 -7.58
N THR A 70 -22.12 10.47 -6.56
CA THR A 70 -22.48 10.24 -5.15
C THR A 70 -23.92 10.67 -4.91
N PRO A 71 -24.77 9.85 -4.27
CA PRO A 71 -26.12 10.26 -3.90
C PRO A 71 -26.10 11.55 -3.07
N GLU A 72 -27.10 12.42 -3.26
CA GLU A 72 -27.13 13.75 -2.63
C GLU A 72 -26.97 13.68 -1.10
N GLU A 73 -27.55 12.67 -0.47
CA GLU A 73 -27.46 12.43 0.98
C GLU A 73 -26.04 12.11 1.46
N ALA A 74 -25.20 11.53 0.57
CA ALA A 74 -23.84 11.09 0.88
C ALA A 74 -22.76 12.07 0.38
N VAL A 75 -23.12 13.14 -0.32
CA VAL A 75 -22.18 14.12 -0.90
C VAL A 75 -21.37 14.79 0.20
N ALA A 76 -22.02 15.32 1.23
CA ALA A 76 -21.35 16.01 2.34
C ALA A 76 -20.36 15.09 3.06
N GLY A 77 -20.78 13.90 3.47
CA GLY A 77 -19.91 12.94 4.16
C GLY A 77 -18.75 12.43 3.28
N THR A 78 -18.98 12.27 1.96
CA THR A 78 -17.89 11.89 1.04
C THR A 78 -16.90 13.03 0.85
N HIS A 79 -17.39 14.27 0.74
CA HIS A 79 -16.54 15.45 0.66
C HIS A 79 -15.66 15.58 1.89
N ASP A 80 -16.23 15.54 3.08
CA ASP A 80 -15.50 15.70 4.33
C ASP A 80 -14.49 14.58 4.57
N TYR A 81 -14.89 13.34 4.29
CA TYR A 81 -13.97 12.20 4.31
C TYR A 81 -12.74 12.43 3.41
N LEU A 82 -12.97 12.76 2.14
CA LEU A 82 -11.89 13.00 1.18
C LEU A 82 -11.04 14.21 1.54
N TYR A 83 -11.65 15.26 2.09
CA TYR A 83 -10.93 16.45 2.54
C TYR A 83 -9.93 16.15 3.66
N TYR A 84 -10.38 15.48 4.74
CA TYR A 84 -9.48 15.10 5.83
C TYR A 84 -8.43 14.10 5.40
N CYS A 85 -8.78 13.14 4.55
CA CYS A 85 -7.80 12.22 3.97
C CYS A 85 -6.77 12.97 3.11
N ALA A 86 -7.19 13.93 2.29
CA ALA A 86 -6.29 14.71 1.44
C ALA A 86 -5.29 15.51 2.28
N LEU A 87 -5.74 16.15 3.36
CA LEU A 87 -4.85 16.80 4.33
C LEU A 87 -3.90 15.82 5.02
N GLY A 88 -4.31 14.56 5.18
CA GLY A 88 -3.51 13.48 5.76
C GLY A 88 -2.48 12.87 4.79
N ILE A 89 -2.55 13.13 3.48
CA ILE A 89 -1.65 12.52 2.50
C ILE A 89 -0.16 12.67 2.87
N PRO A 90 0.35 13.80 3.37
CA PRO A 90 1.74 13.90 3.79
C PRO A 90 2.13 12.94 4.92
N LEU A 91 1.21 12.70 5.88
CA LEU A 91 1.44 11.74 6.96
C LEU A 91 1.36 10.29 6.46
N ILE A 92 0.40 10.01 5.58
CA ILE A 92 0.26 8.70 4.90
C ILE A 92 1.54 8.38 4.11
N ALA A 93 2.05 9.36 3.35
CA ALA A 93 3.28 9.23 2.61
C ALA A 93 4.48 9.02 3.54
N ALA A 94 4.62 9.82 4.59
CA ALA A 94 5.71 9.71 5.56
C ALA A 94 5.75 8.32 6.21
N TYR A 95 4.60 7.79 6.63
CA TYR A 95 4.47 6.45 7.17
C TYR A 95 4.97 5.36 6.19
N ASN A 96 4.51 5.40 4.93
CA ASN A 96 4.91 4.43 3.91
C ASN A 96 6.39 4.53 3.55
N ILE A 97 6.94 5.75 3.49
CA ILE A 97 8.34 5.99 3.17
C ILE A 97 9.26 5.50 4.29
N ILE A 98 8.93 5.76 5.55
CA ILE A 98 9.68 5.25 6.68
C ILE A 98 9.73 3.72 6.62
N ALA A 99 8.60 3.07 6.38
CA ALA A 99 8.55 1.63 6.20
C ALA A 99 9.41 1.15 5.02
N ALA A 100 9.41 1.88 3.90
CA ALA A 100 10.23 1.57 2.73
C ALA A 100 11.74 1.73 3.01
N ILE A 101 12.14 2.77 3.74
CA ILE A 101 13.53 2.99 4.18
C ILE A 101 14.01 1.82 5.04
N PHE A 102 13.25 1.44 6.06
CA PHE A 102 13.61 0.32 6.92
C PHE A 102 13.72 -1.01 6.16
N ARG A 103 12.76 -1.28 5.25
CA ARG A 103 12.85 -2.46 4.38
C ARG A 103 14.10 -2.45 3.52
N GLY A 104 14.46 -1.28 2.95
CA GLY A 104 15.69 -1.10 2.19
C GLY A 104 16.97 -1.35 3.01
N LEU A 105 16.96 -0.98 4.28
CA LEU A 105 18.05 -1.25 5.22
C LEU A 105 18.12 -2.73 5.66
N GLY A 106 17.11 -3.53 5.35
CA GLY A 106 16.99 -4.94 5.75
C GLY A 106 16.30 -5.15 7.10
N ASP A 107 15.79 -4.09 7.73
CA ASP A 107 15.00 -4.17 8.95
C ASP A 107 13.49 -4.19 8.60
N THR A 108 12.91 -5.38 8.66
CA THR A 108 11.46 -5.57 8.45
C THR A 108 10.69 -5.63 9.76
N ARG A 109 11.37 -5.77 10.91
CA ARG A 109 10.73 -5.90 12.23
C ARG A 109 10.25 -4.55 12.75
N SER A 110 11.09 -3.53 12.66
CA SER A 110 10.74 -2.19 13.15
C SER A 110 9.48 -1.62 12.48
N PRO A 111 9.36 -1.63 11.14
CA PRO A 111 8.12 -1.22 10.47
C PRO A 111 6.89 -2.04 10.91
N MET A 112 7.05 -3.35 11.12
CA MET A 112 5.94 -4.20 11.59
C MET A 112 5.37 -3.71 12.92
N TYR A 113 6.22 -3.34 13.88
CA TYR A 113 5.76 -2.79 15.15
C TYR A 113 5.08 -1.43 14.97
N PHE A 114 5.62 -0.55 14.12
CA PHE A 114 5.00 0.75 13.85
C PHE A 114 3.63 0.60 13.19
N ILE A 115 3.49 -0.36 12.27
CA ILE A 115 2.23 -0.71 11.60
C ILE A 115 1.24 -1.28 12.61
N ALA A 116 1.67 -2.20 13.47
CA ALA A 116 0.82 -2.80 14.49
C ALA A 116 0.25 -1.75 15.46
N VAL A 117 1.09 -0.82 15.91
CA VAL A 117 0.65 0.30 16.78
C VAL A 117 -0.36 1.18 16.03
N ALA A 118 -0.09 1.55 14.77
CA ALA A 118 -1.02 2.34 13.97
C ALA A 118 -2.36 1.62 13.79
N CYS A 119 -2.34 0.32 13.53
CA CYS A 119 -3.55 -0.48 13.33
C CYS A 119 -4.41 -0.54 14.60
N VAL A 120 -3.80 -0.84 15.74
CA VAL A 120 -4.51 -0.89 17.03
C VAL A 120 -5.08 0.49 17.38
N LEU A 121 -4.28 1.55 17.21
CA LEU A 121 -4.73 2.91 17.47
C LEU A 121 -5.86 3.33 16.53
N ASN A 122 -5.79 2.98 15.26
CA ASN A 122 -6.86 3.26 14.30
C ASN A 122 -8.17 2.59 14.72
N ILE A 123 -8.15 1.29 15.06
CA ILE A 123 -9.35 0.58 15.55
C ILE A 123 -9.95 1.26 16.78
N VAL A 124 -9.12 1.65 17.75
CA VAL A 124 -9.59 2.33 18.97
C VAL A 124 -10.20 3.69 18.63
N LEU A 125 -9.55 4.47 17.76
CA LEU A 125 -10.03 5.80 17.35
C LEU A 125 -11.32 5.69 16.52
N ASP A 126 -11.42 4.69 15.63
CA ASP A 126 -12.66 4.43 14.88
C ASP A 126 -13.82 4.13 15.83
N TYR A 127 -13.60 3.28 16.84
CA TYR A 127 -14.61 3.00 17.85
C TYR A 127 -15.02 4.25 18.64
N VAL A 128 -14.06 5.10 18.99
CA VAL A 128 -14.33 6.34 19.73
C VAL A 128 -15.05 7.35 18.84
N PHE A 129 -14.56 7.65 17.64
CA PHE A 129 -15.10 8.71 16.81
C PHE A 129 -16.43 8.33 16.16
N LEU A 130 -16.55 7.13 15.62
CA LEU A 130 -17.78 6.65 15.01
C LEU A 130 -18.79 6.16 16.05
N GLY A 131 -18.33 5.44 17.07
CA GLY A 131 -19.20 4.81 18.06
C GLY A 131 -19.60 5.73 19.21
N ALA A 132 -18.62 6.30 19.95
CA ALA A 132 -18.88 7.08 21.15
C ALA A 132 -19.23 8.55 20.85
N VAL A 133 -18.54 9.18 19.90
CA VAL A 133 -18.74 10.59 19.54
C VAL A 133 -19.84 10.74 18.49
N GLY A 134 -20.10 9.69 17.69
CA GLY A 134 -21.13 9.70 16.65
C GLY A 134 -20.74 10.53 15.42
N MET A 135 -19.43 10.65 15.14
CA MET A 135 -18.95 11.31 13.93
C MET A 135 -19.33 10.48 12.70
N GLY A 136 -19.52 11.17 11.57
CA GLY A 136 -19.77 10.54 10.29
C GLY A 136 -18.50 9.92 9.67
N PRO A 137 -18.47 9.72 8.33
CA PRO A 137 -17.32 9.18 7.63
C PRO A 137 -16.02 9.94 7.86
N GLU A 138 -16.09 11.23 8.17
CA GLU A 138 -14.95 12.08 8.52
C GLU A 138 -14.21 11.57 9.76
N GLY A 139 -14.93 10.97 10.72
CA GLY A 139 -14.33 10.36 11.90
C GLY A 139 -13.35 9.24 11.55
N ALA A 140 -13.70 8.38 10.61
CA ALA A 140 -12.80 7.33 10.12
C ALA A 140 -11.56 7.90 9.41
N ALA A 141 -11.73 8.98 8.62
CA ALA A 141 -10.61 9.66 7.98
C ALA A 141 -9.63 10.24 9.00
N ILE A 142 -10.16 10.96 10.00
CA ILE A 142 -9.37 11.55 11.09
C ILE A 142 -8.66 10.47 11.91
N ALA A 143 -9.35 9.39 12.26
CA ALA A 143 -8.77 8.25 12.98
C ALA A 143 -7.56 7.66 12.23
N THR A 144 -7.70 7.45 10.93
CA THR A 144 -6.63 6.93 10.08
C THR A 144 -5.43 7.89 10.03
N VAL A 145 -5.67 9.17 9.82
CA VAL A 145 -4.61 10.19 9.75
C VAL A 145 -3.87 10.32 11.09
N ILE A 146 -4.59 10.32 12.21
CA ILE A 146 -3.98 10.38 13.54
C ILE A 146 -3.17 9.12 13.82
N ALA A 147 -3.69 7.93 13.54
CA ALA A 147 -3.00 6.67 13.76
C ALA A 147 -1.68 6.59 12.99
N GLN A 148 -1.70 7.00 11.74
CA GLN A 148 -0.48 7.05 10.92
C GLN A 148 0.48 8.16 11.37
N GLY A 149 -0.04 9.32 11.77
CA GLY A 149 0.78 10.39 12.35
C GLY A 149 1.51 9.95 13.62
N VAL A 150 0.83 9.26 14.53
CA VAL A 150 1.45 8.69 15.74
C VAL A 150 2.52 7.68 15.38
N SER A 151 2.27 6.81 14.42
CA SER A 151 3.27 5.85 13.92
C SER A 151 4.52 6.56 13.37
N VAL A 152 4.34 7.65 12.61
CA VAL A 152 5.45 8.48 12.11
C VAL A 152 6.25 9.07 13.28
N VAL A 153 5.59 9.63 14.28
CA VAL A 153 6.26 10.19 15.47
C VAL A 153 7.06 9.14 16.23
N ILE A 154 6.48 7.95 16.46
CA ILE A 154 7.17 6.83 17.10
C ILE A 154 8.40 6.41 16.27
N SER A 155 8.25 6.30 14.96
CA SER A 155 9.33 5.93 14.05
C SER A 155 10.48 6.94 14.05
N LEU A 156 10.16 8.24 14.04
CA LEU A 156 11.15 9.31 14.12
C LEU A 156 11.88 9.32 15.48
N PHE A 157 11.15 9.05 16.56
CA PHE A 157 11.76 8.92 17.88
C PHE A 157 12.71 7.71 17.96
N TYR A 158 12.32 6.57 17.36
CA TYR A 158 13.17 5.39 17.26
C TYR A 158 14.45 5.67 16.47
N ILE A 159 14.35 6.39 15.33
CA ILE A 159 15.48 6.80 14.52
C ILE A 159 16.41 7.74 15.31
N ARG A 160 15.86 8.74 16.00
CA ARG A 160 16.64 9.71 16.80
C ARG A 160 17.42 9.07 17.95
N ARG A 161 16.92 7.98 18.52
CA ARG A 161 17.65 7.22 19.55
C ARG A 161 18.82 6.42 19.00
N GLY A 162 19.12 6.51 17.71
CA GLY A 162 20.20 5.78 17.07
C GLY A 162 19.95 4.28 16.90
N SER A 163 18.76 3.81 17.27
CA SER A 163 18.39 2.39 17.21
C SER A 163 18.34 1.83 15.78
N ALA A 164 18.20 2.71 14.78
CA ALA A 164 18.13 2.33 13.37
C ALA A 164 19.49 2.32 12.66
N GLY A 165 20.57 2.75 13.31
CA GLY A 165 21.90 2.87 12.67
C GLY A 165 21.96 3.85 11.49
N ILE A 166 20.95 4.73 11.36
CA ILE A 166 20.83 5.71 10.29
C ILE A 166 21.51 7.00 10.72
N SER A 167 22.46 7.50 9.92
CA SER A 167 23.04 8.83 10.08
C SER A 167 22.80 9.60 8.78
N VAL A 168 21.99 10.65 8.82
CA VAL A 168 21.69 11.50 7.66
C VAL A 168 22.13 12.92 8.00
N ALA A 169 23.00 13.48 7.18
CA ALA A 169 23.45 14.87 7.32
C ALA A 169 22.45 15.81 6.61
N ARG A 170 22.44 17.08 7.01
CA ARG A 170 21.57 18.09 6.33
C ARG A 170 21.88 18.24 4.84
N SER A 171 23.10 17.97 4.42
CA SER A 171 23.52 17.95 3.02
C SER A 171 22.83 16.88 2.19
N ASP A 172 22.44 15.76 2.80
CA ASP A 172 21.82 14.60 2.10
C ASP A 172 20.40 14.89 1.65
N PHE A 173 19.74 15.90 2.24
CA PHE A 173 18.41 16.36 1.82
C PHE A 173 18.43 17.25 0.57
N ARG A 174 19.63 17.66 0.10
CA ARG A 174 19.72 18.42 -1.15
C ARG A 174 19.36 17.50 -2.32
N PRO A 175 18.47 17.96 -3.23
CA PRO A 175 18.09 17.17 -4.39
C PRO A 175 19.29 16.76 -5.24
N ASP A 176 19.52 15.47 -5.39
CA ASP A 176 20.49 14.87 -6.30
C ASP A 176 19.73 14.25 -7.48
N HIS A 177 19.88 14.84 -8.67
CA HIS A 177 19.18 14.40 -9.86
C HIS A 177 19.44 12.93 -10.20
N ALA A 178 20.64 12.42 -9.99
CA ALA A 178 20.97 11.02 -10.25
C ALA A 178 20.22 10.09 -9.29
N MET A 179 20.14 10.46 -8.01
CA MET A 179 19.46 9.70 -6.98
C MET A 179 17.95 9.73 -7.19
N LEU A 180 17.39 10.91 -7.43
CA LEU A 180 15.96 11.08 -7.74
C LEU A 180 15.55 10.28 -8.98
N HIS A 181 16.36 10.34 -10.04
CA HIS A 181 16.13 9.57 -11.26
C HIS A 181 16.17 8.05 -10.98
N ALA A 182 17.11 7.59 -10.17
CA ALA A 182 17.20 6.16 -9.81
C ALA A 182 15.94 5.68 -9.07
N ILE A 183 15.45 6.48 -8.10
CA ILE A 183 14.22 6.16 -7.34
C ILE A 183 12.99 6.17 -8.27
N LEU A 184 12.83 7.22 -9.09
CA LEU A 184 11.67 7.37 -9.97
C LEU A 184 11.66 6.34 -11.11
N ARG A 185 12.82 6.02 -11.69
CA ARG A 185 12.93 5.04 -12.76
C ARG A 185 12.42 3.65 -12.37
N ILE A 186 12.51 3.32 -11.07
CA ILE A 186 12.01 2.06 -10.53
C ILE A 186 10.59 2.25 -10.01
N GLY A 187 10.35 3.30 -9.23
CA GLY A 187 9.08 3.51 -8.54
C GLY A 187 7.92 3.84 -9.47
N VAL A 188 8.15 4.64 -10.53
CA VAL A 188 7.07 5.04 -11.44
C VAL A 188 6.49 3.86 -12.22
N PRO A 189 7.27 2.95 -12.83
CA PRO A 189 6.71 1.77 -13.48
C PRO A 189 5.90 0.88 -12.53
N ILE A 190 6.36 0.70 -11.28
CA ILE A 190 5.64 -0.09 -10.26
C ILE A 190 4.33 0.60 -9.88
N ALA A 191 4.36 1.90 -9.63
CA ALA A 191 3.15 2.67 -9.33
C ALA A 191 2.13 2.64 -10.47
N LEU A 192 2.59 2.69 -11.73
CA LEU A 192 1.73 2.56 -12.91
C LEU A 192 1.15 1.14 -13.02
N GLN A 193 1.96 0.10 -12.79
CA GLN A 193 1.51 -1.29 -12.78
C GLN A 193 0.40 -1.49 -11.75
N ASP A 194 0.61 -1.04 -10.52
CA ASP A 194 -0.37 -1.15 -9.44
C ASP A 194 -1.62 -0.33 -9.76
N GLY A 195 -1.46 0.85 -10.35
CA GLY A 195 -2.56 1.69 -10.83
C GLY A 195 -3.41 0.99 -11.89
N PHE A 196 -2.79 0.34 -12.87
CA PHE A 196 -3.51 -0.42 -13.90
C PHE A 196 -4.25 -1.63 -13.33
N ILE A 197 -3.68 -2.31 -12.32
CA ILE A 197 -4.37 -3.39 -11.61
C ILE A 197 -5.65 -2.85 -10.95
N GLN A 198 -5.59 -1.69 -10.28
CA GLN A 198 -6.77 -1.07 -9.65
C GLN A 198 -7.82 -0.67 -10.69
N ILE A 199 -7.41 -0.12 -11.83
CA ILE A 199 -8.33 0.19 -12.93
C ILE A 199 -9.00 -1.09 -13.45
N SER A 200 -8.26 -2.20 -13.57
CA SER A 200 -8.82 -3.48 -14.02
C SER A 200 -9.90 -3.99 -13.06
N PHE A 201 -9.67 -3.94 -11.75
CA PHE A 201 -10.68 -4.28 -10.75
C PHE A 201 -11.91 -3.36 -10.83
N LEU A 202 -11.71 -2.07 -11.05
CA LEU A 202 -12.81 -1.12 -11.23
C LEU A 202 -13.67 -1.48 -12.45
N VAL A 203 -13.05 -1.81 -13.58
CA VAL A 203 -13.75 -2.23 -14.81
C VAL A 203 -14.55 -3.52 -14.56
N ILE A 204 -13.97 -4.51 -13.89
CA ILE A 204 -14.67 -5.75 -13.52
C ILE A 204 -15.88 -5.44 -12.65
N THR A 205 -15.74 -4.58 -11.64
CA THR A 205 -16.85 -4.16 -10.77
C THR A 205 -17.96 -3.46 -11.57
N VAL A 206 -17.62 -2.60 -12.52
CA VAL A 206 -18.61 -1.94 -13.40
C VAL A 206 -19.37 -2.97 -14.24
N ILE A 207 -18.67 -3.93 -14.85
CA ILE A 207 -19.29 -4.99 -15.65
C ILE A 207 -20.22 -5.84 -14.77
N ALA A 208 -19.78 -6.20 -13.56
CA ALA A 208 -20.60 -6.97 -12.62
C ALA A 208 -21.88 -6.22 -12.23
N ASN A 209 -21.78 -4.91 -11.96
CA ASN A 209 -22.94 -4.07 -11.66
C ASN A 209 -23.94 -4.00 -12.82
N MET A 210 -23.47 -4.02 -14.07
CA MET A 210 -24.35 -4.06 -15.26
C MET A 210 -25.09 -5.40 -15.41
N ARG A 211 -24.55 -6.50 -14.85
CA ARG A 211 -25.16 -7.83 -14.92
C ARG A 211 -26.22 -8.07 -13.84
N GLY A 212 -26.20 -7.28 -12.79
CA GLY A 212 -27.22 -7.33 -11.74
C GLY A 212 -26.64 -7.40 -10.32
N LEU A 213 -27.54 -7.33 -9.35
CA LEU A 213 -27.18 -7.23 -7.93
C LEU A 213 -26.46 -8.50 -7.43
N THR A 214 -26.86 -9.68 -7.91
CA THR A 214 -26.26 -10.96 -7.52
C THR A 214 -24.80 -11.05 -7.96
N ASP A 215 -24.52 -10.75 -9.24
CA ASP A 215 -23.16 -10.77 -9.78
C ASP A 215 -22.28 -9.68 -9.13
N ALA A 216 -22.83 -8.50 -8.90
CA ALA A 216 -22.13 -7.41 -8.21
C ALA A 216 -21.73 -7.80 -6.78
N ALA A 217 -22.64 -8.44 -6.03
CA ALA A 217 -22.36 -8.92 -4.68
C ALA A 217 -21.31 -10.04 -4.69
N ALA A 218 -21.43 -11.00 -5.62
CA ALA A 218 -20.51 -12.11 -5.80
C ALA A 218 -19.09 -11.59 -6.08
N VAL A 219 -18.91 -10.72 -7.08
CA VAL A 219 -17.63 -10.12 -7.42
C VAL A 219 -17.05 -9.35 -6.23
N GLY A 220 -17.84 -8.56 -5.51
CA GLY A 220 -17.38 -7.82 -4.35
C GLY A 220 -16.88 -8.71 -3.21
N ILE A 221 -17.45 -9.88 -2.99
CA ILE A 221 -16.99 -10.86 -2.01
C ILE A 221 -15.70 -11.53 -2.52
N VAL A 222 -15.70 -11.98 -3.77
CA VAL A 222 -14.53 -12.63 -4.39
C VAL A 222 -13.31 -11.71 -4.38
N GLU A 223 -13.46 -10.42 -4.72
CA GLU A 223 -12.37 -9.44 -4.66
C GLU A 223 -11.76 -9.32 -3.25
N LYS A 224 -12.56 -9.40 -2.20
CA LYS A 224 -12.05 -9.41 -0.82
C LYS A 224 -11.23 -10.66 -0.53
N VAL A 225 -11.71 -11.82 -0.94
CA VAL A 225 -10.97 -13.09 -0.76
C VAL A 225 -9.67 -13.06 -1.57
N ILE A 226 -9.72 -12.61 -2.83
CA ILE A 226 -8.53 -12.42 -3.68
C ILE A 226 -7.53 -11.49 -3.00
N SER A 227 -7.98 -10.39 -2.40
CA SER A 227 -7.09 -9.45 -1.69
C SER A 227 -6.34 -10.13 -0.54
N PHE A 228 -6.97 -11.05 0.20
CA PHE A 228 -6.30 -11.86 1.22
C PHE A 228 -5.29 -12.83 0.61
N LEU A 229 -5.64 -13.50 -0.48
CA LEU A 229 -4.75 -14.43 -1.17
C LEU A 229 -3.52 -13.72 -1.75
N PHE A 230 -3.68 -12.50 -2.22
CA PHE A 230 -2.59 -11.66 -2.75
C PHE A 230 -1.60 -11.16 -1.68
N LEU A 231 -1.90 -11.29 -0.38
CA LEU A 231 -0.95 -10.91 0.68
C LEU A 231 0.37 -11.66 0.57
N VAL A 232 0.35 -12.96 0.23
CA VAL A 232 1.56 -13.76 0.11
C VAL A 232 2.39 -13.33 -1.12
N PRO A 233 1.86 -13.28 -2.35
CA PRO A 233 2.60 -12.77 -3.51
C PRO A 233 3.14 -11.36 -3.32
N SER A 234 2.37 -10.45 -2.73
CA SER A 234 2.79 -9.07 -2.49
C SER A 234 3.93 -8.98 -1.47
N SER A 235 3.87 -9.79 -0.40
CA SER A 235 4.95 -9.90 0.58
C SER A 235 6.22 -10.47 -0.05
N MET A 236 6.07 -11.48 -0.93
CA MET A 236 7.18 -12.05 -1.68
C MET A 236 7.80 -11.01 -2.63
N LEU A 237 7.00 -10.24 -3.35
CA LEU A 237 7.49 -9.16 -4.22
C LEU A 237 8.35 -8.17 -3.45
N SER A 238 7.87 -7.68 -2.30
CA SER A 238 8.60 -6.74 -1.44
C SER A 238 9.92 -7.33 -0.92
N THR A 239 9.87 -8.57 -0.43
CA THR A 239 11.04 -9.27 0.13
C THR A 239 12.10 -9.55 -0.93
N VAL A 240 11.70 -10.10 -2.07
CA VAL A 240 12.61 -10.44 -3.18
C VAL A 240 13.22 -9.20 -3.78
N SER A 241 12.46 -8.11 -3.90
CA SER A 241 12.98 -6.83 -4.38
C SER A 241 14.07 -6.27 -3.47
N ALA A 242 13.86 -6.29 -2.14
CA ALA A 242 14.85 -5.81 -1.18
C ALA A 242 16.09 -6.70 -1.13
N LEU A 243 15.91 -8.03 -0.95
CA LEU A 243 17.02 -8.99 -0.90
C LEU A 243 17.78 -9.06 -2.23
N GLY A 244 17.07 -9.07 -3.34
CA GLY A 244 17.67 -9.06 -4.68
C GLY A 244 18.53 -7.82 -4.90
N ALA A 245 18.01 -6.64 -4.55
CA ALA A 245 18.74 -5.39 -4.66
C ALA A 245 19.99 -5.35 -3.78
N GLN A 246 19.91 -5.85 -2.53
CA GLN A 246 21.09 -5.97 -1.65
C GLN A 246 22.14 -6.91 -2.24
N ASN A 247 21.74 -8.07 -2.74
CA ASN A 247 22.68 -9.01 -3.33
C ASN A 247 23.30 -8.48 -4.64
N VAL A 248 22.53 -7.76 -5.46
CA VAL A 248 23.05 -7.05 -6.65
C VAL A 248 24.08 -6.00 -6.23
N GLY A 249 23.80 -5.19 -5.22
CA GLY A 249 24.71 -4.20 -4.67
C GLY A 249 26.02 -4.82 -4.15
N ALA A 250 25.92 -6.02 -3.56
CA ALA A 250 27.08 -6.77 -3.06
C ALA A 250 27.85 -7.53 -4.17
N GLY A 251 27.40 -7.51 -5.44
CA GLY A 251 27.98 -8.30 -6.51
C GLY A 251 27.72 -9.80 -6.41
N ALA A 252 26.83 -10.24 -5.52
CA ALA A 252 26.56 -11.65 -5.23
C ALA A 252 25.47 -12.22 -6.17
N HIS A 253 25.76 -12.28 -7.46
CA HIS A 253 24.80 -12.69 -8.50
C HIS A 253 24.23 -14.11 -8.31
N ASP A 254 25.01 -15.03 -7.76
CA ASP A 254 24.52 -16.39 -7.48
C ASP A 254 23.43 -16.38 -6.38
N ARG A 255 23.58 -15.51 -5.37
CA ARG A 255 22.54 -15.33 -4.34
C ARG A 255 21.26 -14.69 -4.92
N VAL A 256 21.40 -13.78 -5.89
CA VAL A 256 20.24 -13.23 -6.61
C VAL A 256 19.45 -14.33 -7.30
N ARG A 257 20.15 -15.22 -8.03
CA ARG A 257 19.53 -16.38 -8.71
C ARG A 257 18.87 -17.32 -7.71
N GLN A 258 19.52 -17.61 -6.59
CA GLN A 258 18.95 -18.46 -5.52
C GLN A 258 17.71 -17.81 -4.92
N THR A 259 17.75 -16.53 -4.56
CA THR A 259 16.60 -15.77 -4.04
C THR A 259 15.42 -15.87 -5.00
N LEU A 260 15.66 -15.65 -6.30
CA LEU A 260 14.61 -15.73 -7.32
C LEU A 260 14.03 -17.16 -7.44
N ARG A 261 14.88 -18.18 -7.45
CA ARG A 261 14.43 -19.59 -7.54
C ARG A 261 13.55 -19.99 -6.35
N TYR A 262 13.98 -19.65 -5.13
CA TYR A 262 13.19 -19.95 -3.94
C TYR A 262 11.89 -19.16 -3.92
N ALA A 263 11.93 -17.89 -4.30
CA ALA A 263 10.74 -17.05 -4.39
C ALA A 263 9.72 -17.57 -5.40
N LEU A 264 10.19 -17.96 -6.60
CA LEU A 264 9.34 -18.58 -7.61
C LEU A 264 8.76 -19.91 -7.12
N GLY A 265 9.59 -20.75 -6.48
CA GLY A 265 9.12 -22.02 -5.91
C GLY A 265 8.03 -21.85 -4.87
N ILE A 266 8.21 -20.88 -3.95
CA ILE A 266 7.21 -20.56 -2.93
C ILE A 266 5.95 -19.96 -3.57
N ALA A 267 6.09 -18.99 -4.49
CA ALA A 267 4.95 -18.35 -5.12
C ALA A 267 4.14 -19.32 -5.97
N VAL A 268 4.80 -20.14 -6.77
CA VAL A 268 4.14 -21.17 -7.59
C VAL A 268 3.52 -22.25 -6.69
N GLY A 269 4.24 -22.72 -5.68
CA GLY A 269 3.71 -23.72 -4.73
C GLY A 269 2.47 -23.19 -3.99
N PHE A 270 2.50 -21.94 -3.54
CA PHE A 270 1.36 -21.29 -2.92
C PHE A 270 0.21 -21.12 -3.92
N GLY A 271 0.49 -20.65 -5.14
CA GLY A 271 -0.53 -20.50 -6.18
C GLY A 271 -1.22 -21.81 -6.52
N VAL A 272 -0.45 -22.87 -6.73
CA VAL A 272 -1.01 -24.22 -6.97
C VAL A 272 -1.83 -24.71 -5.78
N PHE A 273 -1.34 -24.52 -4.55
CA PHE A 273 -2.07 -24.90 -3.34
C PHE A 273 -3.42 -24.17 -3.25
N VAL A 274 -3.40 -22.84 -3.45
CA VAL A 274 -4.62 -22.02 -3.41
C VAL A 274 -5.57 -22.40 -4.54
N SER A 275 -5.07 -22.60 -5.75
CA SER A 275 -5.90 -23.01 -6.89
C SER A 275 -6.60 -24.34 -6.64
N ILE A 276 -5.88 -25.35 -6.11
CA ILE A 276 -6.47 -26.62 -5.73
C ILE A 276 -7.49 -26.44 -4.59
N LEU A 277 -7.14 -25.65 -3.57
CA LEU A 277 -8.05 -25.42 -2.44
C LEU A 277 -9.35 -24.75 -2.90
N MET A 278 -9.27 -23.72 -3.75
CA MET A 278 -10.43 -22.99 -4.25
C MET A 278 -11.28 -23.82 -5.22
N GLN A 279 -10.71 -24.81 -5.89
CA GLN A 279 -11.48 -25.75 -6.71
C GLN A 279 -12.46 -26.59 -5.90
N PHE A 280 -12.16 -26.86 -4.63
CA PHE A 280 -12.99 -27.69 -3.76
C PHE A 280 -13.71 -26.93 -2.65
N ALA A 281 -13.20 -25.76 -2.25
CA ALA A 281 -13.70 -25.01 -1.10
C ALA A 281 -14.25 -23.62 -1.46
N ALA A 282 -14.43 -23.28 -2.76
CA ALA A 282 -14.90 -21.95 -3.17
C ALA A 282 -16.27 -21.64 -2.57
N GLU A 283 -17.23 -22.57 -2.65
CA GLU A 283 -18.57 -22.38 -2.12
C GLU A 283 -18.55 -22.21 -0.59
N ASP A 284 -17.80 -23.04 0.12
CA ASP A 284 -17.65 -22.95 1.59
C ASP A 284 -17.03 -21.62 2.03
N VAL A 285 -16.01 -21.15 1.31
CA VAL A 285 -15.36 -19.89 1.59
C VAL A 285 -16.32 -18.72 1.34
N LEU A 286 -17.07 -18.75 0.26
CA LEU A 286 -18.08 -17.71 -0.05
C LEU A 286 -19.24 -17.73 0.93
N ALA A 287 -19.68 -18.90 1.37
CA ALA A 287 -20.74 -19.07 2.37
C ALA A 287 -20.39 -18.43 3.74
N LEU A 288 -19.08 -18.21 4.04
CA LEU A 288 -18.68 -17.44 5.24
C LEU A 288 -19.06 -15.95 5.15
N PHE A 289 -19.27 -15.42 3.95
CA PHE A 289 -19.55 -13.99 3.73
C PHE A 289 -21.04 -13.71 3.42
N THR A 290 -21.77 -14.71 2.94
CA THR A 290 -23.19 -14.55 2.56
C THR A 290 -23.95 -15.87 2.70
N SER A 291 -25.21 -15.76 3.08
CA SER A 291 -26.16 -16.89 3.10
C SER A 291 -26.96 -17.02 1.81
N ASP A 292 -26.82 -16.11 0.84
CA ASP A 292 -27.52 -16.14 -0.44
C ASP A 292 -26.82 -17.12 -1.38
N MET A 293 -27.48 -18.26 -1.62
CA MET A 293 -26.96 -19.33 -2.47
C MET A 293 -26.76 -18.91 -3.93
N ALA A 294 -27.52 -17.95 -4.44
CA ALA A 294 -27.34 -17.44 -5.80
C ALA A 294 -26.02 -16.65 -5.91
N VAL A 295 -25.69 -15.86 -4.88
CA VAL A 295 -24.41 -15.13 -4.79
C VAL A 295 -23.25 -16.10 -4.61
N VAL A 296 -23.40 -17.14 -3.80
CA VAL A 296 -22.39 -18.19 -3.61
C VAL A 296 -22.08 -18.90 -4.92
N ALA A 297 -23.10 -19.34 -5.65
CA ALA A 297 -22.93 -20.03 -6.94
C ALA A 297 -22.24 -19.14 -7.99
N SER A 298 -22.72 -17.89 -8.18
CA SER A 298 -22.11 -16.94 -9.12
C SER A 298 -20.65 -16.63 -8.73
N GLY A 299 -20.37 -16.50 -7.44
CA GLY A 299 -19.01 -16.26 -6.93
C GLY A 299 -18.08 -17.46 -7.13
N ALA A 300 -18.55 -18.69 -6.96
CA ALA A 300 -17.79 -19.91 -7.20
C ALA A 300 -17.40 -20.05 -8.67
N ASP A 301 -18.35 -19.77 -9.59
CA ASP A 301 -18.06 -19.75 -11.03
C ASP A 301 -17.00 -18.71 -11.39
N TYR A 302 -17.04 -17.54 -10.75
CA TYR A 302 -16.01 -16.49 -10.94
C TYR A 302 -14.65 -16.94 -10.41
N PHE A 303 -14.59 -17.62 -9.25
CA PHE A 303 -13.36 -18.20 -8.71
C PHE A 303 -12.75 -19.28 -9.61
N HIS A 304 -13.56 -20.14 -10.20
CA HIS A 304 -13.09 -21.17 -11.11
C HIS A 304 -12.50 -20.60 -12.40
N GLY A 305 -12.92 -19.40 -12.80
CA GLY A 305 -12.39 -18.70 -13.98
C GLY A 305 -11.15 -17.85 -13.71
N TYR A 306 -10.85 -17.56 -12.43
CA TYR A 306 -9.76 -16.71 -12.00
C TYR A 306 -8.52 -17.54 -11.67
#